data_5dc45703e3a9c14880f76446f93a9aed
#
_entry.id   5dc45703e3a9c14880f76446f93a9aed
#
_cell.length_a   1.000
_cell.length_b   1.000
_cell.length_c   1.000
_cell.angle_alpha   90.00
_cell.angle_beta   90.00
_cell.angle_gamma   90.00
#
_symmetry.space_group_name_H-M   'P 1'
#
loop_
_entity.id
_entity.type
_entity.pdbx_description
1 polymer ?
#
loop_
_entity_poly.entity_id
_entity_poly.type
_entity_poly.pdbx_seq_one_letter_code
_entity_poly.pdbx_strand_id
1 'polypeptide(L)'
;MSEITKLEPKLVWELFDAITRVPRPSKKEEKIREFLVDFAKKHNIDYQTDETGNVVMRVPGTKGYENRPCVILQSHMDMVCEKNSDTAFDFDKDPIRTKIVDGWVKAEGTTLGADDGIGMAAALAALLDPALEHGPLEALFTVDEETGLTGAFGLGKGMLTGRYLVNLDSEDEGEIFIGCAGGVDTLATFRYKTEAAPEAHAFFRVRVSDLSGGHSGDDIDKGRMNSNKLVARLLWNGAQRFGLRLSRFDGGNLRNAIPREAYAVFAVPSGSKAGFEAFYKEFAGELAAEAKFREPNFKIGIEEAPAASVIDAATQRNLLYALVGLSNGVIEMSLAMPGLVETSTNLASVKFEGDDRIVVTTSQRSSVESAKVYASQMIESVFALAGAEVSHSEGYPGWAPNPQSKLLEITVASYEKLFGVKPKVRAIHAGLECGLFLEKYPHLEMVSFGPTLRGVHSPDERLEIATVSKFWDLLADILKKVE
;
A
#
# COMPACT_ATOMS: atom_id res chain seq x y z
N MET A 1 13.00 -27.98 -18.91
CA MET A 1 11.65 -27.42 -18.65
C MET A 1 11.34 -27.70 -17.19
N SER A 2 10.87 -26.73 -16.48
CA SER A 2 10.49 -26.92 -15.08
C SER A 2 9.20 -27.74 -14.96
N GLU A 3 8.89 -28.25 -13.77
CA GLU A 3 7.69 -29.07 -13.56
C GLU A 3 6.39 -28.28 -13.78
N ILE A 4 6.42 -26.96 -13.56
CA ILE A 4 5.23 -26.10 -13.71
C ILE A 4 4.71 -26.02 -15.14
N THR A 5 5.55 -26.26 -16.17
CA THR A 5 5.10 -26.28 -17.58
C THR A 5 4.19 -27.48 -17.96
N LYS A 6 3.97 -28.39 -17.01
CA LYS A 6 3.03 -29.50 -17.15
C LYS A 6 1.65 -29.25 -16.57
N LEU A 7 1.49 -28.10 -15.91
CA LEU A 7 0.24 -27.69 -15.26
C LEU A 7 -0.74 -27.11 -16.30
N GLU A 8 -2.04 -27.08 -15.93
CA GLU A 8 -3.09 -26.44 -16.72
C GLU A 8 -3.58 -25.13 -16.05
N PRO A 9 -3.88 -24.10 -16.83
CA PRO A 9 -3.83 -24.00 -18.31
C PRO A 9 -2.38 -23.91 -18.81
N LYS A 10 -2.06 -24.81 -19.73
CA LYS A 10 -0.67 -25.04 -20.16
C LYS A 10 0.05 -23.78 -20.66
N LEU A 11 -0.61 -23.00 -21.50
CA LEU A 11 -0.01 -21.81 -22.10
C LEU A 11 0.37 -20.76 -21.03
N VAL A 12 -0.50 -20.56 -20.03
CA VAL A 12 -0.23 -19.64 -18.91
C VAL A 12 1.00 -20.09 -18.12
N TRP A 13 1.09 -21.39 -17.79
CA TRP A 13 2.22 -21.91 -17.03
C TRP A 13 3.53 -21.94 -17.82
N GLU A 14 3.48 -22.19 -19.14
CA GLU A 14 4.66 -22.10 -20.01
C GLU A 14 5.19 -20.68 -20.09
N LEU A 15 4.30 -19.68 -20.17
CA LEU A 15 4.67 -18.26 -20.17
C LEU A 15 5.16 -17.80 -18.79
N PHE A 16 4.53 -18.26 -17.73
CA PHE A 16 5.00 -17.96 -16.38
C PHE A 16 6.41 -18.52 -16.13
N ASP A 17 6.70 -19.77 -16.54
CA ASP A 17 8.05 -20.35 -16.49
C ASP A 17 9.06 -19.54 -17.31
N ALA A 18 8.66 -19.02 -18.47
CA ALA A 18 9.53 -18.16 -19.27
C ALA A 18 9.84 -16.82 -18.57
N ILE A 19 8.82 -16.20 -17.97
CA ILE A 19 8.95 -14.94 -17.22
C ILE A 19 9.85 -15.12 -15.98
N THR A 20 9.70 -16.20 -15.21
CA THR A 20 10.53 -16.47 -14.02
C THR A 20 12.02 -16.63 -14.34
N ARG A 21 12.37 -16.89 -15.59
CA ARG A 21 13.77 -16.99 -16.05
C ARG A 21 14.40 -15.65 -16.37
N VAL A 22 13.62 -14.56 -16.43
CA VAL A 22 14.11 -13.23 -16.78
C VAL A 22 14.23 -12.39 -15.52
N PRO A 23 15.45 -11.94 -15.14
CA PRO A 23 15.64 -10.99 -14.07
C PRO A 23 14.83 -9.70 -14.31
N ARG A 24 14.05 -9.28 -13.28
CA ARG A 24 13.16 -8.12 -13.38
C ARG A 24 12.99 -7.37 -12.06
N PRO A 25 14.08 -7.03 -11.34
CA PRO A 25 13.97 -6.20 -10.14
C PRO A 25 13.38 -4.84 -10.47
N SER A 26 12.59 -4.27 -9.55
CA SER A 26 12.08 -2.88 -9.68
C SER A 26 13.22 -1.91 -10.01
N LYS A 27 12.97 -0.98 -10.93
CA LYS A 27 13.96 -0.02 -11.50
C LYS A 27 15.07 -0.64 -12.33
N LYS A 28 14.98 -1.93 -12.70
CA LYS A 28 15.94 -2.64 -13.55
C LYS A 28 15.21 -3.60 -14.51
N GLU A 29 14.14 -3.13 -15.12
CA GLU A 29 13.22 -3.92 -15.93
C GLU A 29 13.68 -4.06 -17.40
N GLU A 30 14.89 -3.61 -17.77
CA GLU A 30 15.34 -3.63 -19.18
C GLU A 30 15.26 -5.03 -19.79
N LYS A 31 15.63 -6.07 -19.03
CA LYS A 31 15.63 -7.47 -19.52
C LYS A 31 14.23 -8.01 -19.77
N ILE A 32 13.31 -7.76 -18.83
CA ILE A 32 11.92 -8.22 -19.02
C ILE A 32 11.22 -7.40 -20.11
N ARG A 33 11.53 -6.12 -20.25
CA ARG A 33 11.04 -5.30 -21.36
C ARG A 33 11.55 -5.80 -22.71
N GLU A 34 12.86 -6.14 -22.81
CA GLU A 34 13.41 -6.78 -24.02
C GLU A 34 12.72 -8.11 -24.32
N PHE A 35 12.49 -8.95 -23.30
CA PHE A 35 11.74 -10.20 -23.46
C PHE A 35 10.33 -9.95 -24.02
N LEU A 36 9.60 -8.97 -23.51
CA LEU A 36 8.26 -8.60 -23.99
C LEU A 36 8.29 -8.10 -25.44
N VAL A 37 9.23 -7.23 -25.78
CA VAL A 37 9.41 -6.72 -27.16
C VAL A 37 9.78 -7.84 -28.13
N ASP A 38 10.67 -8.74 -27.75
CA ASP A 38 11.05 -9.89 -28.59
C ASP A 38 9.91 -10.92 -28.72
N PHE A 39 9.11 -11.08 -27.66
CA PHE A 39 7.89 -11.87 -27.72
C PHE A 39 6.91 -11.29 -28.75
N ALA A 40 6.65 -9.98 -28.72
CA ALA A 40 5.75 -9.34 -29.68
C ALA A 40 6.25 -9.51 -31.12
N LYS A 41 7.55 -9.28 -31.38
CA LYS A 41 8.16 -9.48 -32.70
C LYS A 41 8.05 -10.92 -33.19
N LYS A 42 8.36 -11.89 -32.32
CA LYS A 42 8.31 -13.34 -32.63
C LYS A 42 6.92 -13.78 -33.05
N HIS A 43 5.88 -13.22 -32.43
CA HIS A 43 4.50 -13.60 -32.68
C HIS A 43 3.76 -12.64 -33.62
N ASN A 44 4.45 -11.64 -34.22
CA ASN A 44 3.89 -10.60 -35.09
C ASN A 44 2.75 -9.83 -34.43
N ILE A 45 2.90 -9.51 -33.14
CA ILE A 45 1.98 -8.70 -32.36
C ILE A 45 2.41 -7.23 -32.46
N ASP A 46 1.48 -6.32 -32.73
CA ASP A 46 1.73 -4.88 -32.68
C ASP A 46 2.06 -4.44 -31.25
N TYR A 47 3.09 -3.62 -31.08
CA TYR A 47 3.49 -3.13 -29.77
C TYR A 47 4.00 -1.69 -29.80
N GLN A 48 3.90 -1.04 -28.67
CA GLN A 48 4.40 0.30 -28.43
C GLN A 48 5.05 0.37 -27.04
N THR A 49 6.14 1.13 -26.94
CA THR A 49 6.78 1.48 -25.66
C THR A 49 6.70 2.98 -25.45
N ASP A 50 6.53 3.41 -24.20
CA ASP A 50 6.62 4.82 -23.84
C ASP A 50 8.01 5.19 -23.29
N GLU A 51 8.20 6.49 -22.98
CA GLU A 51 9.48 7.00 -22.44
C GLU A 51 9.81 6.46 -21.04
N THR A 52 8.80 6.06 -20.28
CA THR A 52 8.97 5.47 -18.95
C THR A 52 9.43 4.02 -19.02
N GLY A 53 9.12 3.34 -20.12
CA GLY A 53 9.48 1.94 -20.35
C GLY A 53 8.31 0.97 -20.28
N ASN A 54 7.07 1.48 -20.15
CA ASN A 54 5.88 0.64 -20.27
C ASN A 54 5.76 0.03 -21.66
N VAL A 55 5.15 -1.15 -21.75
CA VAL A 55 4.90 -1.85 -23.01
C VAL A 55 3.41 -2.07 -23.18
N VAL A 56 2.86 -1.69 -24.33
CA VAL A 56 1.49 -2.06 -24.74
C VAL A 56 1.56 -2.92 -25.97
N MET A 57 0.91 -4.10 -25.94
CA MET A 57 0.76 -5.01 -27.06
C MET A 57 -0.69 -5.04 -27.51
N ARG A 58 -0.95 -5.21 -28.84
CA ARG A 58 -2.30 -5.14 -29.39
C ARG A 58 -2.58 -6.28 -30.35
N VAL A 59 -3.76 -6.88 -30.20
CA VAL A 59 -4.28 -7.85 -31.18
C VAL A 59 -5.70 -7.47 -31.57
N PRO A 60 -6.11 -7.70 -32.86
CA PRO A 60 -7.48 -7.51 -33.29
C PRO A 60 -8.43 -8.49 -32.62
N GLY A 61 -9.72 -8.19 -32.63
CA GLY A 61 -10.75 -9.14 -32.19
C GLY A 61 -10.75 -10.40 -33.03
N THR A 62 -11.07 -11.51 -32.39
CA THR A 62 -11.23 -12.82 -33.09
C THR A 62 -12.46 -12.79 -33.98
N LYS A 63 -12.53 -13.78 -34.89
CA LYS A 63 -13.60 -13.85 -35.89
C LYS A 63 -15.01 -13.75 -35.28
N GLY A 64 -15.75 -12.72 -35.65
CA GLY A 64 -17.09 -12.43 -35.15
C GLY A 64 -17.11 -11.49 -33.91
N TYR A 65 -15.94 -11.07 -33.42
CA TYR A 65 -15.76 -10.18 -32.26
C TYR A 65 -15.02 -8.87 -32.62
N GLU A 66 -14.73 -8.62 -33.89
CA GLU A 66 -13.87 -7.55 -34.37
C GLU A 66 -14.40 -6.14 -34.01
N ASN A 67 -15.73 -6.02 -33.90
CA ASN A 67 -16.40 -4.73 -33.62
C ASN A 67 -16.78 -4.54 -32.14
N ARG A 68 -16.34 -5.43 -31.25
CA ARG A 68 -16.59 -5.29 -29.83
C ARG A 68 -15.67 -4.26 -29.18
N PRO A 69 -16.03 -3.71 -28.00
CA PRO A 69 -15.14 -2.82 -27.29
C PRO A 69 -13.78 -3.47 -27.02
N CYS A 70 -12.73 -2.67 -27.09
CA CYS A 70 -11.37 -3.11 -26.74
C CYS A 70 -11.26 -3.26 -25.23
N VAL A 71 -10.65 -4.38 -24.79
CA VAL A 71 -10.34 -4.66 -23.38
C VAL A 71 -8.84 -4.55 -23.16
N ILE A 72 -8.46 -3.83 -22.10
CA ILE A 72 -7.09 -3.71 -21.63
C ILE A 72 -6.86 -4.77 -20.54
N LEU A 73 -5.84 -5.60 -20.71
CA LEU A 73 -5.31 -6.50 -19.68
C LEU A 73 -4.07 -5.84 -19.09
N GLN A 74 -4.07 -5.58 -17.81
CA GLN A 74 -2.97 -4.83 -17.18
C GLN A 74 -2.30 -5.67 -16.11
N SER A 75 -0.97 -5.62 -16.09
CA SER A 75 -0.08 -6.22 -15.10
C SER A 75 1.22 -5.41 -15.00
N HIS A 76 1.96 -5.53 -13.88
CA HIS A 76 3.28 -4.92 -13.78
C HIS A 76 4.39 -5.93 -14.12
N MET A 77 5.52 -5.42 -14.63
CA MET A 77 6.59 -6.29 -15.11
C MET A 77 7.74 -6.49 -14.12
N ASP A 78 7.84 -5.64 -13.09
CA ASP A 78 8.84 -5.78 -12.04
C ASP A 78 8.44 -6.81 -10.96
N MET A 79 9.28 -7.03 -9.97
CA MET A 79 9.00 -7.85 -8.80
C MET A 79 9.85 -7.40 -7.61
N VAL A 80 9.34 -7.60 -6.40
CA VAL A 80 10.13 -7.48 -5.17
C VAL A 80 11.20 -8.57 -5.11
N CYS A 81 12.43 -8.17 -4.81
CA CYS A 81 13.60 -9.04 -4.79
C CYS A 81 14.07 -9.30 -3.35
N GLU A 82 13.49 -10.30 -2.69
CA GLU A 82 13.84 -10.73 -1.34
C GLU A 82 14.34 -12.17 -1.32
N LYS A 83 15.31 -12.48 -0.46
CA LYS A 83 15.86 -13.82 -0.29
C LYS A 83 16.24 -14.11 1.15
N ASN A 84 16.27 -15.39 1.52
CA ASN A 84 16.83 -15.79 2.80
C ASN A 84 18.33 -15.46 2.90
N SER A 85 18.80 -15.14 4.09
CA SER A 85 20.18 -14.70 4.32
C SER A 85 21.26 -15.73 3.94
N ASP A 86 20.88 -17.01 3.92
CA ASP A 86 21.72 -18.16 3.56
C ASP A 86 21.60 -18.56 2.08
N THR A 87 20.72 -17.90 1.31
CA THR A 87 20.52 -18.20 -0.11
C THR A 87 21.50 -17.42 -0.98
N ALA A 88 22.36 -18.13 -1.71
CA ALA A 88 23.23 -17.56 -2.72
C ALA A 88 22.45 -17.33 -4.01
N PHE A 89 22.04 -16.10 -4.29
CA PHE A 89 21.24 -15.73 -5.45
C PHE A 89 21.49 -14.27 -5.84
N ASP A 90 21.59 -13.98 -7.13
CA ASP A 90 21.76 -12.65 -7.71
C ASP A 90 20.53 -12.32 -8.59
N PHE A 91 19.64 -11.49 -8.08
CA PHE A 91 18.40 -11.10 -8.81
C PHE A 91 18.66 -10.35 -10.12
N ASP A 92 19.84 -9.81 -10.32
CA ASP A 92 20.22 -9.17 -11.58
C ASP A 92 20.61 -10.19 -12.68
N LYS A 93 20.83 -11.48 -12.32
CA LYS A 93 21.40 -12.49 -13.25
C LYS A 93 20.72 -13.84 -13.21
N ASP A 94 20.34 -14.30 -12.01
CA ASP A 94 19.90 -15.68 -11.84
C ASP A 94 18.41 -15.84 -12.13
N PRO A 95 17.99 -16.91 -12.80
CA PRO A 95 16.60 -17.25 -12.98
C PRO A 95 15.99 -17.77 -11.69
N ILE A 96 14.75 -17.41 -11.40
CA ILE A 96 13.99 -17.95 -10.26
C ILE A 96 13.80 -19.45 -10.46
N ARG A 97 14.13 -20.24 -9.44
CA ARG A 97 14.00 -21.70 -9.45
C ARG A 97 12.68 -22.10 -8.81
N THR A 98 11.74 -22.51 -9.62
CA THR A 98 10.40 -22.90 -9.17
C THR A 98 10.36 -24.37 -8.74
N LYS A 99 9.55 -24.67 -7.72
CA LYS A 99 9.21 -26.02 -7.26
C LYS A 99 7.74 -26.12 -6.88
N ILE A 100 7.18 -27.32 -6.99
CA ILE A 100 5.80 -27.62 -6.57
C ILE A 100 5.85 -28.28 -5.20
N VAL A 101 5.10 -27.71 -4.23
CA VAL A 101 4.99 -28.22 -2.86
C VAL A 101 3.54 -28.12 -2.41
N ASP A 102 2.89 -29.22 -2.09
CA ASP A 102 1.54 -29.29 -1.50
C ASP A 102 0.48 -28.47 -2.26
N GLY A 103 0.48 -28.52 -3.59
CA GLY A 103 -0.47 -27.76 -4.44
C GLY A 103 -0.10 -26.31 -4.70
N TRP A 104 1.08 -25.88 -4.26
CA TRP A 104 1.61 -24.54 -4.45
C TRP A 104 2.87 -24.55 -5.30
N VAL A 105 3.02 -23.53 -6.14
CA VAL A 105 4.30 -23.18 -6.75
C VAL A 105 5.04 -22.21 -5.82
N LYS A 106 6.32 -22.50 -5.56
CA LYS A 106 7.23 -21.69 -4.70
C LYS A 106 8.57 -21.51 -5.39
N ALA A 107 9.33 -20.52 -4.95
CA ALA A 107 10.76 -20.37 -5.27
C ALA A 107 11.65 -21.05 -4.22
N GLU A 108 12.93 -21.26 -4.56
CA GLU A 108 13.93 -21.84 -3.66
C GLU A 108 14.67 -20.76 -2.91
N GLY A 109 14.12 -20.33 -1.77
CA GLY A 109 14.75 -19.36 -0.85
C GLY A 109 14.75 -17.91 -1.31
N THR A 110 13.95 -17.59 -2.34
CA THR A 110 13.75 -16.23 -2.87
C THR A 110 12.25 -15.95 -3.00
N THR A 111 11.88 -14.68 -3.25
CA THR A 111 10.58 -14.35 -3.82
C THR A 111 10.36 -15.12 -5.11
N LEU A 112 9.09 -15.45 -5.42
CA LEU A 112 8.70 -16.19 -6.63
C LEU A 112 8.48 -15.25 -7.82
N GLY A 113 7.99 -14.03 -7.55
CA GLY A 113 7.55 -13.08 -8.54
C GLY A 113 6.28 -13.52 -9.25
N ALA A 114 5.39 -14.24 -8.57
CA ALA A 114 4.04 -14.50 -9.06
C ALA A 114 3.20 -13.23 -9.07
N ASP A 115 3.48 -12.34 -8.17
CA ASP A 115 3.13 -10.94 -8.14
C ASP A 115 4.11 -10.13 -9.04
N ASP A 116 3.73 -9.54 -10.19
CA ASP A 116 2.53 -9.88 -10.97
C ASP A 116 2.89 -10.69 -12.23
N GLY A 117 3.88 -11.60 -12.12
CA GLY A 117 4.31 -12.47 -13.22
C GLY A 117 3.23 -13.39 -13.73
N ILE A 118 2.24 -13.79 -12.89
CA ILE A 118 1.14 -14.63 -13.33
C ILE A 118 0.10 -13.83 -14.12
N GLY A 119 -0.14 -12.58 -13.78
CA GLY A 119 -0.94 -11.65 -14.57
C GLY A 119 -0.32 -11.37 -15.93
N MET A 120 1.01 -11.11 -15.97
CA MET A 120 1.75 -11.02 -17.23
C MET A 120 1.57 -12.25 -18.09
N ALA A 121 1.71 -13.45 -17.50
CA ALA A 121 1.57 -14.73 -18.23
C ALA A 121 0.16 -14.91 -18.79
N ALA A 122 -0.87 -14.56 -18.01
CA ALA A 122 -2.26 -14.63 -18.46
C ALA A 122 -2.56 -13.62 -19.58
N ALA A 123 -2.06 -12.37 -19.46
CA ALA A 123 -2.18 -11.37 -20.52
C ALA A 123 -1.52 -11.84 -21.83
N LEU A 124 -0.27 -12.32 -21.77
CA LEU A 124 0.42 -12.86 -22.96
C LEU A 124 -0.28 -14.10 -23.53
N ALA A 125 -0.83 -14.98 -22.68
CA ALA A 125 -1.60 -16.12 -23.12
C ALA A 125 -2.87 -15.69 -23.87
N ALA A 126 -3.56 -14.66 -23.37
CA ALA A 126 -4.76 -14.14 -24.04
C ALA A 126 -4.48 -13.56 -25.43
N LEU A 127 -3.29 -13.00 -25.66
CA LEU A 127 -2.87 -12.51 -26.97
C LEU A 127 -2.55 -13.65 -27.97
N LEU A 128 -2.29 -14.88 -27.49
CA LEU A 128 -1.81 -15.99 -28.31
C LEU A 128 -2.80 -17.14 -28.47
N ASP A 129 -3.70 -17.35 -27.52
CA ASP A 129 -4.56 -18.56 -27.52
C ASP A 129 -5.60 -18.49 -28.64
N PRO A 130 -5.49 -19.33 -29.67
CA PRO A 130 -6.40 -19.32 -30.81
C PRO A 130 -7.81 -19.83 -30.45
N ALA A 131 -7.98 -20.46 -29.30
CA ALA A 131 -9.27 -20.93 -28.80
C ALA A 131 -10.07 -19.85 -28.06
N LEU A 132 -9.42 -18.76 -27.70
CA LEU A 132 -10.05 -17.67 -26.98
C LEU A 132 -10.89 -16.79 -27.92
N GLU A 133 -12.14 -16.52 -27.57
CA GLU A 133 -13.04 -15.60 -28.27
C GLU A 133 -13.05 -14.25 -27.58
N HIS A 134 -12.60 -13.18 -28.25
CA HIS A 134 -12.47 -11.85 -27.65
C HIS A 134 -12.59 -10.72 -28.69
N GLY A 135 -13.01 -9.54 -28.24
CA GLY A 135 -12.86 -8.29 -28.98
C GLY A 135 -11.39 -7.87 -29.12
N PRO A 136 -11.08 -6.70 -29.69
CA PRO A 136 -9.71 -6.18 -29.68
C PRO A 136 -9.13 -6.17 -28.26
N LEU A 137 -7.85 -6.58 -28.11
CA LEU A 137 -7.15 -6.58 -26.83
C LEU A 137 -5.95 -5.65 -26.84
N GLU A 138 -5.73 -4.99 -25.73
CA GLU A 138 -4.50 -4.31 -25.36
C GLU A 138 -3.94 -4.99 -24.10
N ALA A 139 -2.66 -5.41 -24.10
CA ALA A 139 -1.97 -5.86 -22.91
C ALA A 139 -0.98 -4.77 -22.49
N LEU A 140 -1.22 -4.15 -21.35
CA LEU A 140 -0.37 -3.12 -20.73
C LEU A 140 0.51 -3.76 -19.67
N PHE A 141 1.82 -3.58 -19.81
CA PHE A 141 2.83 -3.99 -18.84
C PHE A 141 3.54 -2.74 -18.31
N THR A 142 3.39 -2.47 -17.02
CA THR A 142 3.96 -1.29 -16.35
C THR A 142 5.30 -1.60 -15.70
N VAL A 143 6.16 -0.60 -15.54
CA VAL A 143 7.44 -0.67 -14.81
C VAL A 143 7.28 -0.14 -13.40
N ASP A 144 8.12 -0.62 -12.48
CA ASP A 144 8.34 -0.06 -11.13
C ASP A 144 7.03 0.19 -10.35
N GLU A 145 6.14 -0.80 -10.32
CA GLU A 145 4.94 -0.78 -9.49
C GLU A 145 5.31 -0.80 -8.01
N GLU A 146 6.14 -1.76 -7.63
CA GLU A 146 6.46 -2.18 -6.27
C GLU A 146 7.18 -1.13 -5.42
N THR A 147 7.84 -0.15 -6.05
CA THR A 147 8.60 0.85 -5.30
C THR A 147 8.12 2.29 -5.52
N GLY A 148 7.25 2.53 -6.52
CA GLY A 148 6.86 3.90 -6.81
C GLY A 148 5.71 4.11 -7.77
N LEU A 149 5.10 3.06 -8.35
CA LEU A 149 4.06 3.17 -9.39
C LEU A 149 4.54 3.99 -10.59
N THR A 150 5.86 3.99 -10.86
CA THR A 150 6.50 4.90 -11.82
C THR A 150 5.94 4.71 -13.22
N GLY A 151 5.65 3.46 -13.61
CA GLY A 151 5.04 3.14 -14.89
C GLY A 151 3.67 3.77 -15.07
N ALA A 152 2.80 3.61 -14.08
CA ALA A 152 1.47 4.19 -14.10
C ALA A 152 1.51 5.72 -14.09
N PHE A 153 2.39 6.34 -13.27
CA PHE A 153 2.63 7.78 -13.30
C PHE A 153 3.14 8.28 -14.66
N GLY A 154 4.05 7.54 -15.29
CA GLY A 154 4.67 7.90 -16.55
C GLY A 154 3.86 7.54 -17.79
N LEU A 155 2.79 6.73 -17.69
CA LEU A 155 2.01 6.26 -18.83
C LEU A 155 1.54 7.41 -19.72
N GLY A 156 1.95 7.37 -20.99
CA GLY A 156 1.64 8.42 -21.96
C GLY A 156 0.15 8.51 -22.30
N LYS A 157 -0.36 9.74 -22.47
CA LYS A 157 -1.73 9.92 -22.99
C LYS A 157 -1.83 9.38 -24.41
N GLY A 158 -2.89 8.60 -24.70
CA GLY A 158 -3.10 7.98 -26.02
C GLY A 158 -2.40 6.64 -26.21
N MET A 159 -1.73 6.11 -25.19
CA MET A 159 -1.17 4.76 -25.20
C MET A 159 -2.27 3.69 -25.18
N LEU A 160 -3.42 3.97 -24.59
CA LEU A 160 -4.54 3.04 -24.45
C LEU A 160 -5.75 3.57 -25.23
N THR A 161 -6.48 2.64 -25.84
CA THR A 161 -7.71 2.93 -26.60
C THR A 161 -8.92 2.16 -26.05
N GLY A 162 -8.66 1.18 -25.18
CA GLY A 162 -9.68 0.34 -24.57
C GLY A 162 -10.64 1.12 -23.67
N ARG A 163 -11.87 0.62 -23.57
CA ARG A 163 -12.90 1.11 -22.65
C ARG A 163 -12.87 0.40 -21.30
N TYR A 164 -12.59 -0.89 -21.32
CA TYR A 164 -12.58 -1.77 -20.17
C TYR A 164 -11.17 -2.15 -19.81
N LEU A 165 -10.84 -2.12 -18.52
CA LEU A 165 -9.54 -2.55 -18.03
C LEU A 165 -9.72 -3.65 -16.97
N VAL A 166 -9.06 -4.77 -17.21
CA VAL A 166 -8.91 -5.86 -16.24
C VAL A 166 -7.49 -5.81 -15.70
N ASN A 167 -7.33 -5.37 -14.46
CA ASN A 167 -6.08 -5.48 -13.74
C ASN A 167 -5.95 -6.92 -13.21
N LEU A 168 -4.79 -7.54 -13.41
CA LEU A 168 -4.55 -8.95 -13.13
C LEU A 168 -3.70 -9.18 -11.86
N ASP A 169 -3.55 -8.14 -11.08
CA ASP A 169 -2.62 -7.99 -9.96
C ASP A 169 -3.28 -8.19 -8.57
N SER A 170 -4.33 -9.01 -8.50
CA SER A 170 -4.97 -9.35 -7.22
C SER A 170 -4.56 -10.73 -6.73
N GLU A 171 -4.52 -10.91 -5.41
CA GLU A 171 -3.93 -12.05 -4.72
C GLU A 171 -4.94 -13.03 -4.09
N ASP A 172 -6.24 -12.79 -4.25
CA ASP A 172 -7.29 -13.58 -3.60
C ASP A 172 -8.33 -14.07 -4.62
N GLU A 173 -8.28 -15.36 -4.95
CA GLU A 173 -9.33 -16.00 -5.76
C GLU A 173 -10.69 -15.86 -5.07
N GLY A 174 -11.72 -15.52 -5.85
CA GLY A 174 -13.07 -15.30 -5.33
C GLY A 174 -13.34 -13.87 -4.88
N GLU A 175 -12.36 -12.99 -4.97
CA GLU A 175 -12.51 -11.55 -4.69
C GLU A 175 -12.37 -10.73 -5.98
N ILE A 176 -13.20 -9.70 -6.15
CA ILE A 176 -13.17 -8.76 -7.27
C ILE A 176 -13.04 -7.37 -6.69
N PHE A 177 -11.94 -6.68 -7.00
CA PHE A 177 -11.72 -5.32 -6.56
C PHE A 177 -12.24 -4.33 -7.60
N ILE A 178 -12.91 -3.28 -7.12
CA ILE A 178 -13.51 -2.22 -7.94
C ILE A 178 -13.15 -0.82 -7.46
N GLY A 179 -12.18 -0.71 -6.56
CA GLY A 179 -11.74 0.57 -6.01
C GLY A 179 -10.53 0.44 -5.13
N CYS A 180 -9.79 1.53 -5.02
CA CYS A 180 -8.63 1.65 -4.12
C CYS A 180 -8.51 3.07 -3.58
N ALA A 181 -7.80 3.23 -2.45
CA ALA A 181 -7.52 4.57 -1.94
C ALA A 181 -6.32 5.20 -2.62
N GLY A 182 -6.44 6.49 -2.94
CA GLY A 182 -5.29 7.35 -3.16
C GLY A 182 -4.63 7.74 -1.84
N GLY A 183 -3.45 8.32 -1.91
CA GLY A 183 -2.69 8.75 -0.75
C GLY A 183 -1.98 10.09 -0.94
N VAL A 184 -1.81 10.83 0.14
CA VAL A 184 -0.96 12.02 0.22
C VAL A 184 -0.33 12.09 1.60
N ASP A 185 0.95 12.43 1.66
CA ASP A 185 1.64 12.64 2.92
C ASP A 185 1.71 14.14 3.21
N THR A 186 1.47 14.51 4.47
CA THR A 186 1.64 15.88 4.97
C THR A 186 2.78 15.92 5.95
N LEU A 187 3.76 16.78 5.70
CA LEU A 187 4.91 17.03 6.54
C LEU A 187 4.75 18.40 7.21
N ALA A 188 4.85 18.44 8.53
CA ALA A 188 4.84 19.67 9.32
C ALA A 188 6.17 19.83 10.04
N THR A 189 6.85 20.95 9.79
CA THR A 189 8.15 21.27 10.38
C THR A 189 7.98 22.38 11.40
N PHE A 190 8.28 22.08 12.67
CA PHE A 190 8.38 23.05 13.74
C PHE A 190 9.85 23.46 13.91
N ARG A 191 10.10 24.75 13.94
CA ARG A 191 11.39 25.29 14.36
C ARG A 191 11.35 25.61 15.86
N TYR A 192 12.37 25.18 16.60
CA TYR A 192 12.44 25.44 18.03
C TYR A 192 13.79 26.01 18.46
N LYS A 193 13.81 26.65 19.60
CA LYS A 193 15.03 27.06 20.29
C LYS A 193 15.30 26.10 21.42
N THR A 194 16.56 25.71 21.56
CA THR A 194 17.02 24.88 22.67
C THR A 194 17.26 25.81 23.88
N GLU A 195 16.70 25.44 25.04
CA GLU A 195 16.97 26.07 26.34
C GLU A 195 17.81 25.11 27.18
N ALA A 196 18.64 25.65 28.05
CA ALA A 196 19.44 24.86 29.00
C ALA A 196 18.54 23.98 29.87
N ALA A 197 19.11 22.86 30.39
CA ALA A 197 18.41 22.04 31.36
C ALA A 197 17.90 22.86 32.51
N PRO A 198 16.59 22.85 32.83
CA PRO A 198 16.03 23.67 33.89
C PRO A 198 16.53 23.17 35.25
N GLU A 199 16.96 24.11 36.11
CA GLU A 199 17.38 23.81 37.50
C GLU A 199 16.19 23.29 38.33
N ALA A 200 16.47 22.50 39.37
CA ALA A 200 15.47 21.95 40.27
C ALA A 200 14.34 21.16 39.55
N HIS A 201 14.69 20.44 38.51
CA HIS A 201 13.78 19.54 37.80
C HIS A 201 14.29 18.08 37.86
N ALA A 202 13.35 17.11 37.92
CA ALA A 202 13.61 15.73 37.71
C ALA A 202 13.35 15.40 36.23
N PHE A 203 14.27 14.63 35.61
CA PHE A 203 14.13 14.20 34.24
C PHE A 203 13.64 12.76 34.15
N PHE A 204 12.77 12.53 33.18
CA PHE A 204 12.17 11.23 32.92
C PHE A 204 12.25 10.89 31.43
N ARG A 205 12.32 9.58 31.17
CA ARG A 205 12.04 9.00 29.84
C ARG A 205 10.79 8.14 29.95
N VAL A 206 9.78 8.41 29.13
CA VAL A 206 8.65 7.53 28.89
C VAL A 206 8.87 6.74 27.61
N ARG A 207 8.44 5.48 27.60
CA ARG A 207 8.39 4.64 26.38
C ARG A 207 7.05 3.94 26.31
N VAL A 208 6.41 4.00 25.14
CA VAL A 208 5.31 3.15 24.70
C VAL A 208 5.87 2.15 23.70
N SER A 209 5.59 0.86 23.87
CA SER A 209 6.09 -0.23 23.01
C SER A 209 5.12 -1.38 22.91
N ASP A 210 5.47 -2.32 22.03
CA ASP A 210 4.79 -3.60 21.81
C ASP A 210 3.33 -3.47 21.36
N LEU A 211 2.97 -2.34 20.71
CA LEU A 211 1.72 -2.21 20.00
C LEU A 211 1.72 -3.07 18.74
N SER A 212 0.54 -3.51 18.31
CA SER A 212 0.36 -4.36 17.12
C SER A 212 0.86 -3.66 15.84
N GLY A 213 0.58 -2.36 15.71
CA GLY A 213 0.88 -1.63 14.49
C GLY A 213 0.07 -2.14 13.30
N GLY A 214 0.58 -1.98 12.08
CA GLY A 214 -0.02 -2.47 10.86
C GLY A 214 0.03 -1.47 9.73
N HIS A 215 -0.53 -1.82 8.59
CA HIS A 215 -0.61 -0.94 7.43
C HIS A 215 -1.58 0.22 7.70
N SER A 216 -1.17 1.46 7.35
CA SER A 216 -1.98 2.67 7.62
C SER A 216 -3.25 2.78 6.74
N GLY A 217 -3.42 1.88 5.77
CA GLY A 217 -4.63 1.70 5.00
C GLY A 217 -5.45 0.52 5.53
N ASP A 218 -5.05 -0.70 5.26
CA ASP A 218 -5.82 -1.93 5.49
C ASP A 218 -6.07 -2.28 6.96
N ASP A 219 -5.30 -1.69 7.87
CA ASP A 219 -5.45 -1.93 9.30
C ASP A 219 -5.99 -0.71 10.07
N ILE A 220 -6.29 0.40 9.40
CA ILE A 220 -6.64 1.66 10.06
C ILE A 220 -7.98 1.60 10.81
N ASP A 221 -8.90 0.76 10.36
CA ASP A 221 -10.22 0.52 10.95
C ASP A 221 -10.20 -0.53 12.07
N LYS A 222 -9.10 -1.25 12.26
CA LYS A 222 -9.00 -2.32 13.27
C LYS A 222 -8.85 -1.82 14.70
N GLY A 223 -8.94 -0.50 14.90
CA GLY A 223 -8.89 0.12 16.22
C GLY A 223 -7.54 0.02 16.91
N ARG A 224 -6.44 -0.22 16.17
CA ARG A 224 -5.07 -0.28 16.69
C ARG A 224 -4.65 1.07 17.24
N MET A 225 -3.92 1.06 18.36
CA MET A 225 -3.49 2.29 19.01
C MET A 225 -2.23 2.85 18.35
N ASN A 226 -2.14 4.19 18.31
CA ASN A 226 -1.02 4.91 17.76
C ASN A 226 -0.10 5.40 18.90
N SER A 227 1.14 4.91 18.96
CA SER A 227 2.09 5.22 20.03
C SER A 227 2.38 6.72 20.17
N ASN A 228 2.42 7.47 19.05
CA ASN A 228 2.62 8.92 19.06
C ASN A 228 1.48 9.65 19.77
N LYS A 229 0.24 9.22 19.53
CA LYS A 229 -0.94 9.79 20.22
C LYS A 229 -0.92 9.50 21.72
N LEU A 230 -0.48 8.30 22.13
CA LEU A 230 -0.42 7.94 23.55
C LEU A 230 0.63 8.76 24.30
N VAL A 231 1.83 8.89 23.73
CA VAL A 231 2.89 9.74 24.31
C VAL A 231 2.47 11.22 24.33
N ALA A 232 1.87 11.72 23.23
CA ALA A 232 1.37 13.10 23.17
C ALA A 232 0.32 13.40 24.27
N ARG A 233 -0.61 12.45 24.55
CA ARG A 233 -1.60 12.56 25.65
C ARG A 233 -0.92 12.72 27.01
N LEU A 234 0.11 11.91 27.30
CA LEU A 234 0.87 12.02 28.55
C LEU A 234 1.57 13.37 28.67
N LEU A 235 2.30 13.77 27.63
CA LEU A 235 3.07 15.02 27.62
C LEU A 235 2.17 16.24 27.73
N TRP A 236 1.02 16.24 27.06
CA TRP A 236 0.04 17.33 27.14
C TRP A 236 -0.50 17.49 28.58
N ASN A 237 -0.95 16.38 29.20
CA ASN A 237 -1.43 16.41 30.60
C ASN A 237 -0.32 16.82 31.56
N GLY A 238 0.90 16.29 31.37
CA GLY A 238 2.08 16.67 32.17
C GLY A 238 2.39 18.17 32.10
N ALA A 239 2.32 18.74 30.89
CA ALA A 239 2.56 20.15 30.67
C ALA A 239 1.47 21.04 31.35
N GLN A 240 0.19 20.66 31.19
CA GLN A 240 -0.93 21.43 31.77
C GLN A 240 -1.00 21.38 33.30
N ARG A 241 -0.67 20.23 33.90
CA ARG A 241 -0.91 19.98 35.33
C ARG A 241 0.33 20.13 36.21
N PHE A 242 1.52 19.85 35.66
CA PHE A 242 2.75 19.69 36.44
C PHE A 242 3.92 20.55 35.95
N GLY A 243 3.72 21.38 34.90
CA GLY A 243 4.77 22.21 34.34
C GLY A 243 5.87 21.45 33.62
N LEU A 244 5.53 20.31 33.03
CA LEU A 244 6.44 19.48 32.25
C LEU A 244 7.10 20.29 31.11
N ARG A 245 8.43 20.10 30.92
CA ARG A 245 9.23 20.68 29.85
C ARG A 245 9.78 19.56 28.98
N LEU A 246 9.48 19.61 27.68
CA LEU A 246 9.87 18.58 26.71
C LEU A 246 11.34 18.78 26.28
N SER A 247 12.11 17.71 26.32
CA SER A 247 13.47 17.64 25.76
C SER A 247 13.49 17.00 24.38
N ARG A 248 12.87 15.83 24.25
CA ARG A 248 12.84 15.07 22.99
C ARG A 248 11.59 14.21 22.88
N PHE A 249 11.11 14.05 21.67
CA PHE A 249 10.05 13.09 21.33
C PHE A 249 10.43 12.38 20.02
N ASP A 250 10.38 11.05 20.00
CA ASP A 250 10.65 10.26 18.82
C ASP A 250 9.66 9.08 18.77
N GLY A 251 9.00 8.89 17.63
CA GLY A 251 8.09 7.78 17.45
C GLY A 251 7.69 7.60 15.99
N GLY A 252 7.42 6.34 15.62
CA GLY A 252 7.11 5.94 14.25
C GLY A 252 8.31 6.08 13.30
N ASN A 253 8.27 5.38 12.17
CA ASN A 253 9.34 5.41 11.16
C ASN A 253 8.78 5.48 9.73
N LEU A 254 7.80 4.64 9.40
CA LEU A 254 7.27 4.51 8.05
C LEU A 254 5.94 5.27 7.91
N ARG A 255 5.79 6.02 6.81
CA ARG A 255 4.56 6.78 6.50
C ARG A 255 3.32 5.92 6.35
N ASN A 256 3.51 4.70 5.80
CA ASN A 256 2.44 3.73 5.56
C ASN A 256 2.21 2.74 6.71
N ALA A 257 2.78 2.99 7.89
CA ALA A 257 2.62 2.13 9.07
C ALA A 257 1.99 2.88 10.25
N ILE A 258 1.13 2.19 11.01
CA ILE A 258 0.63 2.65 12.31
C ILE A 258 1.78 2.52 13.32
N PRO A 259 2.20 3.61 14.00
CA PRO A 259 3.36 3.58 14.89
C PRO A 259 3.17 2.64 16.08
N ARG A 260 4.12 1.72 16.26
CA ARG A 260 4.14 0.71 17.32
C ARG A 260 4.87 1.16 18.58
N GLU A 261 5.82 2.07 18.42
CA GLU A 261 6.71 2.53 19.48
C GLU A 261 6.89 4.03 19.42
N ALA A 262 6.99 4.64 20.60
CA ALA A 262 7.38 6.02 20.74
C ALA A 262 8.01 6.25 22.11
N TYR A 263 8.94 7.19 22.22
CA TYR A 263 9.49 7.63 23.49
C TYR A 263 9.60 9.15 23.57
N ALA A 264 9.62 9.67 24.79
CA ALA A 264 9.91 11.06 25.03
C ALA A 264 10.80 11.23 26.28
N VAL A 265 11.65 12.24 26.24
CA VAL A 265 12.45 12.71 27.38
C VAL A 265 11.92 14.08 27.79
N PHE A 266 11.71 14.29 29.08
CA PHE A 266 11.14 15.53 29.60
C PHE A 266 11.55 15.78 31.04
N ALA A 267 11.38 17.03 31.49
CA ALA A 267 11.67 17.48 32.84
C ALA A 267 10.37 17.86 33.56
N VAL A 268 10.28 17.57 34.84
CA VAL A 268 9.18 17.98 35.72
C VAL A 268 9.80 18.73 36.92
N PRO A 269 9.27 19.93 37.34
CA PRO A 269 9.74 20.60 38.53
C PRO A 269 9.82 19.67 39.75
N SER A 270 10.91 19.70 40.52
CA SER A 270 11.12 18.76 41.63
C SER A 270 9.98 18.81 42.67
N GLY A 271 9.36 19.97 42.86
CA GLY A 271 8.19 20.13 43.72
C GLY A 271 6.92 19.45 43.20
N SER A 272 6.85 19.17 41.89
CA SER A 272 5.73 18.47 41.24
C SER A 272 6.00 16.97 41.02
N LYS A 273 7.22 16.47 41.30
CA LYS A 273 7.65 15.09 41.00
C LYS A 273 6.67 14.06 41.55
N ALA A 274 6.39 14.07 42.83
CA ALA A 274 5.50 13.11 43.48
C ALA A 274 4.08 13.14 42.90
N GLY A 275 3.55 14.33 42.61
CA GLY A 275 2.24 14.49 41.97
C GLY A 275 2.22 13.92 40.54
N PHE A 276 3.29 14.16 39.80
CA PHE A 276 3.43 13.62 38.44
C PHE A 276 3.54 12.09 38.43
N GLU A 277 4.31 11.50 39.35
CA GLU A 277 4.44 10.03 39.46
C GLU A 277 3.10 9.36 39.81
N ALA A 278 2.33 9.96 40.71
CA ALA A 278 0.98 9.51 41.05
C ALA A 278 0.04 9.56 39.80
N PHE A 279 0.03 10.69 39.09
CA PHE A 279 -0.71 10.86 37.85
C PHE A 279 -0.28 9.85 36.80
N TYR A 280 1.03 9.66 36.61
CA TYR A 280 1.53 8.68 35.62
C TYR A 280 1.01 7.25 35.92
N LYS A 281 1.00 6.84 37.18
CA LYS A 281 0.50 5.52 37.57
C LYS A 281 -0.99 5.34 37.22
N GLU A 282 -1.81 6.35 37.47
CA GLU A 282 -3.23 6.37 37.12
C GLU A 282 -3.40 6.34 35.60
N PHE A 283 -2.72 7.22 34.87
CA PHE A 283 -2.74 7.30 33.42
C PHE A 283 -2.31 6.01 32.72
N ALA A 284 -1.25 5.34 33.22
CA ALA A 284 -0.81 4.07 32.69
C ALA A 284 -1.86 2.98 32.90
N GLY A 285 -2.57 2.99 34.03
CA GLY A 285 -3.69 2.08 34.31
C GLY A 285 -4.88 2.33 33.36
N GLU A 286 -5.22 3.59 33.10
CA GLU A 286 -6.27 3.96 32.13
C GLU A 286 -5.91 3.46 30.73
N LEU A 287 -4.69 3.72 30.26
CA LEU A 287 -4.23 3.24 28.96
C LEU A 287 -4.22 1.72 28.86
N ALA A 288 -3.82 1.01 29.91
CA ALA A 288 -3.86 -0.45 29.92
C ALA A 288 -5.30 -0.97 29.81
N ALA A 289 -6.27 -0.29 30.44
CA ALA A 289 -7.69 -0.63 30.30
C ALA A 289 -8.22 -0.37 28.89
N GLU A 290 -7.86 0.77 28.26
CA GLU A 290 -8.19 1.08 26.87
C GLU A 290 -7.57 0.07 25.88
N ALA A 291 -6.34 -0.38 26.16
CA ALA A 291 -5.59 -1.31 25.30
C ALA A 291 -6.08 -2.76 25.37
N LYS A 292 -6.72 -3.15 26.47
CA LYS A 292 -6.99 -4.55 26.87
C LYS A 292 -7.48 -5.47 25.76
N PHE A 293 -8.36 -4.98 24.86
CA PHE A 293 -8.97 -5.81 23.81
C PHE A 293 -8.39 -5.57 22.40
N ARG A 294 -7.56 -4.53 22.24
CA ARG A 294 -7.02 -4.13 20.92
C ARG A 294 -5.50 -4.26 20.83
N GLU A 295 -4.80 -4.25 21.97
CA GLU A 295 -3.34 -4.24 22.05
C GLU A 295 -2.87 -5.16 23.19
N PRO A 296 -2.93 -6.49 23.02
CA PRO A 296 -2.68 -7.46 24.12
C PRO A 296 -1.27 -7.40 24.69
N ASN A 297 -0.30 -6.90 23.92
CA ASN A 297 1.10 -6.82 24.31
C ASN A 297 1.53 -5.40 24.74
N PHE A 298 0.59 -4.43 24.76
CA PHE A 298 0.86 -3.05 25.10
C PHE A 298 1.69 -2.87 26.36
N LYS A 299 2.73 -2.05 26.25
CA LYS A 299 3.56 -1.65 27.39
C LYS A 299 3.77 -0.15 27.41
N ILE A 300 3.71 0.42 28.59
CA ILE A 300 4.15 1.79 28.88
C ILE A 300 5.04 1.77 30.11
N GLY A 301 6.21 2.38 30.01
CA GLY A 301 7.18 2.47 31.10
C GLY A 301 7.73 3.87 31.24
N ILE A 302 8.11 4.24 32.46
CA ILE A 302 8.81 5.48 32.77
C ILE A 302 10.04 5.17 33.62
N GLU A 303 11.12 5.86 33.33
CA GLU A 303 12.39 5.77 34.08
C GLU A 303 12.98 7.17 34.29
N GLU A 304 13.83 7.32 35.30
CA GLU A 304 14.60 8.55 35.43
C GLU A 304 15.63 8.69 34.30
N ALA A 305 15.84 9.90 33.84
CA ALA A 305 16.76 10.20 32.75
C ALA A 305 17.81 11.27 33.19
N PRO A 306 18.98 11.31 32.55
CA PRO A 306 19.94 12.39 32.75
C PRO A 306 19.35 13.74 32.37
N ALA A 307 19.81 14.81 33.07
CA ALA A 307 19.46 16.16 32.71
C ALA A 307 19.87 16.50 31.27
N ALA A 308 18.95 17.11 30.53
CA ALA A 308 19.13 17.45 29.13
C ALA A 308 18.51 18.84 28.83
N SER A 309 18.93 19.48 27.75
CA SER A 309 18.28 20.65 27.22
C SER A 309 16.82 20.39 26.89
N VAL A 310 16.00 21.43 26.94
CA VAL A 310 14.57 21.38 26.60
C VAL A 310 14.28 22.32 25.45
N ILE A 311 13.18 22.10 24.75
CA ILE A 311 12.72 23.01 23.70
C ILE A 311 12.02 24.22 24.35
N ASP A 312 11.95 25.36 23.66
CA ASP A 312 11.25 26.52 24.12
C ASP A 312 9.77 26.27 24.43
N ALA A 313 9.23 26.96 25.39
CA ALA A 313 7.88 26.71 25.89
C ALA A 313 6.77 26.99 24.86
N ALA A 314 7.00 27.89 23.91
CA ALA A 314 6.00 28.25 22.90
C ALA A 314 5.89 27.12 21.87
N THR A 315 7.02 26.63 21.35
CA THR A 315 7.05 25.51 20.41
C THR A 315 6.53 24.22 21.06
N GLN A 316 6.93 23.93 22.32
CA GLN A 316 6.39 22.80 23.06
C GLN A 316 4.86 22.84 23.14
N ARG A 317 4.30 23.97 23.58
CA ARG A 317 2.84 24.13 23.68
C ARG A 317 2.19 23.85 22.33
N ASN A 318 2.63 24.51 21.28
CA ASN A 318 2.05 24.43 19.95
C ASN A 318 2.14 23.01 19.39
N LEU A 319 3.29 22.34 19.52
CA LEU A 319 3.49 20.94 19.11
C LEU A 319 2.52 20.00 19.84
N LEU A 320 2.43 20.11 21.18
CA LEU A 320 1.57 19.23 21.98
C LEU A 320 0.08 19.45 21.68
N TYR A 321 -0.35 20.71 21.47
CA TYR A 321 -1.72 21.01 21.06
C TYR A 321 -2.02 20.43 19.68
N ALA A 322 -1.10 20.57 18.72
CA ALA A 322 -1.25 19.96 17.39
C ALA A 322 -1.35 18.45 17.48
N LEU A 323 -0.41 17.76 18.14
CA LEU A 323 -0.38 16.30 18.23
C LEU A 323 -1.61 15.72 18.93
N VAL A 324 -2.20 16.41 19.91
CA VAL A 324 -3.44 16.00 20.56
C VAL A 324 -4.65 16.31 19.67
N GLY A 325 -4.70 17.50 19.06
CA GLY A 325 -5.83 17.99 18.27
C GLY A 325 -5.96 17.34 16.87
N LEU A 326 -4.86 16.82 16.31
CA LEU A 326 -4.90 16.14 15.01
C LEU A 326 -5.87 14.95 15.01
N SER A 327 -6.64 14.82 13.94
CA SER A 327 -7.34 13.58 13.63
C SER A 327 -6.35 12.44 13.39
N ASN A 328 -6.70 11.23 13.78
CA ASN A 328 -5.94 10.00 13.52
C ASN A 328 -6.90 8.81 13.49
N GLY A 329 -6.78 7.96 12.48
CA GLY A 329 -7.68 6.84 12.24
C GLY A 329 -8.67 7.12 11.11
N VAL A 330 -9.80 6.44 11.14
CA VAL A 330 -10.89 6.61 10.16
C VAL A 330 -11.54 7.98 10.34
N ILE A 331 -11.72 8.70 9.23
CA ILE A 331 -12.48 9.94 9.15
C ILE A 331 -13.89 9.64 8.64
N GLU A 332 -14.00 8.89 7.52
CA GLU A 332 -15.28 8.54 6.91
C GLU A 332 -15.28 7.07 6.46
N MET A 333 -16.47 6.45 6.56
CA MET A 333 -16.75 5.13 6.00
C MET A 333 -17.49 5.27 4.67
N SER A 334 -17.21 4.38 3.73
CA SER A 334 -17.87 4.41 2.43
C SER A 334 -19.35 4.08 2.54
N LEU A 335 -20.21 4.94 1.98
CA LEU A 335 -21.64 4.67 1.85
C LEU A 335 -21.94 3.77 0.64
N ALA A 336 -21.08 3.76 -0.36
CA ALA A 336 -21.22 2.91 -1.55
C ALA A 336 -20.85 1.44 -1.27
N MET A 337 -19.93 1.21 -0.32
CA MET A 337 -19.45 -0.13 0.06
C MET A 337 -19.41 -0.27 1.59
N PRO A 338 -20.46 -0.80 2.22
CA PRO A 338 -20.53 -0.98 3.67
C PRO A 338 -19.33 -1.80 4.19
N GLY A 339 -18.68 -1.29 5.24
CA GLY A 339 -17.49 -1.90 5.84
C GLY A 339 -16.15 -1.45 5.25
N LEU A 340 -16.15 -0.70 4.16
CA LEU A 340 -14.94 -0.08 3.60
C LEU A 340 -14.67 1.28 4.24
N VAL A 341 -13.43 1.55 4.59
CA VAL A 341 -12.97 2.91 4.91
C VAL A 341 -12.89 3.72 3.62
N GLU A 342 -13.55 4.88 3.59
CA GLU A 342 -13.41 5.83 2.48
C GLU A 342 -12.22 6.75 2.69
N THR A 343 -12.16 7.40 3.87
CA THR A 343 -11.16 8.43 4.18
C THR A 343 -10.54 8.20 5.54
N SER A 344 -9.23 8.30 5.63
CA SER A 344 -8.47 8.14 6.89
C SER A 344 -7.25 9.04 6.96
N THR A 345 -6.68 9.15 8.15
CA THR A 345 -5.38 9.79 8.39
C THR A 345 -4.60 9.01 9.46
N ASN A 346 -3.27 8.96 9.30
CA ASN A 346 -2.36 8.30 10.22
C ASN A 346 -1.26 9.28 10.66
N LEU A 347 -1.11 9.50 11.97
CA LEU A 347 0.05 10.21 12.54
C LEU A 347 1.26 9.26 12.51
N ALA A 348 1.98 9.25 11.40
CA ALA A 348 2.99 8.24 11.08
C ALA A 348 4.27 8.41 11.89
N SER A 349 4.78 9.64 12.04
CA SER A 349 6.01 9.86 12.80
C SER A 349 6.10 11.24 13.43
N VAL A 350 6.87 11.31 14.52
CA VAL A 350 7.36 12.55 15.15
C VAL A 350 8.87 12.38 15.30
N LYS A 351 9.66 13.25 14.68
CA LYS A 351 11.14 13.17 14.64
C LYS A 351 11.78 14.49 15.03
N PHE A 352 12.67 14.45 16.01
CA PHE A 352 13.56 15.56 16.33
C PHE A 352 14.82 15.42 15.47
N GLU A 353 15.01 16.36 14.57
CA GLU A 353 16.11 16.36 13.61
C GLU A 353 17.05 17.52 13.88
N GLY A 354 18.33 17.20 14.15
CA GLY A 354 19.28 18.21 14.63
C GLY A 354 18.87 18.77 15.98
N ASP A 355 19.20 20.05 16.20
CA ASP A 355 19.00 20.74 17.48
C ASP A 355 17.96 21.89 17.39
N ASP A 356 17.28 22.00 16.23
CA ASP A 356 16.38 23.15 15.96
C ASP A 356 15.09 22.77 15.22
N ARG A 357 14.89 21.49 14.88
CA ARG A 357 13.80 21.08 14.01
C ARG A 357 13.06 19.84 14.51
N ILE A 358 11.74 19.88 14.42
CA ILE A 358 10.85 18.73 14.66
C ILE A 358 10.04 18.52 13.39
N VAL A 359 10.12 17.33 12.82
CA VAL A 359 9.32 16.93 11.65
C VAL A 359 8.24 15.96 12.09
N VAL A 360 6.99 16.31 11.80
CA VAL A 360 5.82 15.46 12.02
C VAL A 360 5.29 15.04 10.67
N THR A 361 5.19 13.72 10.44
CA THR A 361 4.64 13.16 9.20
C THR A 361 3.28 12.53 9.47
N THR A 362 2.32 12.86 8.62
CA THR A 362 1.02 12.22 8.60
C THR A 362 0.72 11.72 7.18
N SER A 363 -0.06 10.65 7.04
CA SER A 363 -0.47 10.11 5.75
C SER A 363 -1.99 10.07 5.68
N GLN A 364 -2.58 10.70 4.66
CA GLN A 364 -4.00 10.75 4.40
C GLN A 364 -4.33 9.84 3.22
N ARG A 365 -5.44 9.11 3.32
CA ARG A 365 -5.93 8.22 2.28
C ARG A 365 -7.40 8.44 2.03
N SER A 366 -7.82 8.38 0.75
CA SER A 366 -9.22 8.33 0.38
C SER A 366 -9.40 7.71 -1.01
N SER A 367 -10.51 6.99 -1.21
CA SER A 367 -10.95 6.57 -2.55
C SER A 367 -11.61 7.71 -3.32
N VAL A 368 -11.94 8.82 -2.64
CA VAL A 368 -12.56 10.03 -3.22
C VAL A 368 -11.55 11.17 -3.22
N GLU A 369 -11.15 11.64 -4.40
CA GLU A 369 -10.06 12.61 -4.55
C GLU A 369 -10.29 13.91 -3.76
N SER A 370 -11.50 14.48 -3.85
CA SER A 370 -11.84 15.71 -3.11
C SER A 370 -11.84 15.52 -1.58
N ALA A 371 -12.17 14.31 -1.10
CA ALA A 371 -12.12 13.97 0.32
C ALA A 371 -10.66 13.78 0.80
N LYS A 372 -9.78 13.23 -0.06
CA LYS A 372 -8.33 13.16 0.21
C LYS A 372 -7.74 14.54 0.39
N VAL A 373 -8.04 15.46 -0.55
CA VAL A 373 -7.61 16.86 -0.46
C VAL A 373 -8.16 17.52 0.80
N TYR A 374 -9.43 17.33 1.13
CA TYR A 374 -10.02 17.88 2.35
C TYR A 374 -9.37 17.34 3.62
N ALA A 375 -9.09 16.03 3.68
CA ALA A 375 -8.37 15.44 4.80
C ALA A 375 -6.97 16.06 5.00
N SER A 376 -6.22 16.29 3.91
CA SER A 376 -4.92 16.98 4.00
C SER A 376 -5.07 18.43 4.47
N GLN A 377 -6.09 19.16 4.03
CA GLN A 377 -6.37 20.54 4.47
C GLN A 377 -6.76 20.60 5.97
N MET A 378 -7.50 19.61 6.48
CA MET A 378 -7.77 19.51 7.92
C MET A 378 -6.49 19.39 8.74
N ILE A 379 -5.57 18.54 8.31
CA ILE A 379 -4.27 18.34 8.96
C ILE A 379 -3.39 19.57 8.84
N GLU A 380 -3.28 20.14 7.64
CA GLU A 380 -2.54 21.40 7.40
C GLU A 380 -3.04 22.53 8.31
N SER A 381 -4.37 22.70 8.40
CA SER A 381 -4.98 23.76 9.23
C SER A 381 -4.55 23.68 10.70
N VAL A 382 -4.50 22.48 11.28
CA VAL A 382 -4.06 22.27 12.66
C VAL A 382 -2.58 22.62 12.81
N PHE A 383 -1.72 22.17 11.89
CA PHE A 383 -0.30 22.46 11.94
C PHE A 383 0.02 23.94 11.69
N ALA A 384 -0.67 24.57 10.75
CA ALA A 384 -0.51 26.00 10.46
C ALA A 384 -0.92 26.87 11.67
N LEU A 385 -2.05 26.56 12.32
CA LEU A 385 -2.47 27.21 13.58
C LEU A 385 -1.44 27.03 14.71
N ALA A 386 -0.73 25.89 14.70
CA ALA A 386 0.36 25.63 15.63
C ALA A 386 1.69 26.27 15.22
N GLY A 387 1.74 27.00 14.10
CA GLY A 387 2.93 27.71 13.62
C GLY A 387 3.99 26.83 12.96
N ALA A 388 3.62 25.65 12.45
CA ALA A 388 4.51 24.81 11.67
C ALA A 388 4.53 25.24 10.20
N GLU A 389 5.66 25.01 9.52
CA GLU A 389 5.76 25.02 8.06
C GLU A 389 5.19 23.70 7.55
N VAL A 390 4.22 23.75 6.61
CA VAL A 390 3.55 22.54 6.11
C VAL A 390 3.83 22.36 4.63
N SER A 391 4.07 21.12 4.22
CA SER A 391 4.18 20.70 2.82
C SER A 391 3.47 19.37 2.61
N HIS A 392 3.02 19.15 1.38
CA HIS A 392 2.41 17.89 0.95
C HIS A 392 3.29 17.22 -0.09
N SER A 393 3.27 15.88 -0.12
CA SER A 393 3.82 15.12 -1.25
C SER A 393 2.93 15.32 -2.48
N GLU A 394 3.40 14.92 -3.66
CA GLU A 394 2.58 14.89 -4.86
C GLU A 394 1.37 13.96 -4.69
N GLY A 395 1.52 12.91 -3.90
CA GLY A 395 0.49 11.92 -3.67
C GLY A 395 0.20 11.06 -4.89
N TYR A 396 -0.84 10.24 -4.80
CA TYR A 396 -1.40 9.48 -5.91
C TYR A 396 -2.92 9.43 -5.79
N PRO A 397 -3.65 9.35 -6.92
CA PRO A 397 -5.11 9.36 -6.93
C PRO A 397 -5.70 8.03 -6.45
N GLY A 398 -6.95 8.08 -5.99
CA GLY A 398 -7.75 6.91 -5.71
C GLY A 398 -8.55 6.44 -6.92
N TRP A 399 -9.07 5.25 -6.80
CA TRP A 399 -10.07 4.68 -7.70
C TRP A 399 -11.39 4.51 -6.92
N ALA A 400 -12.31 5.44 -7.15
CA ALA A 400 -13.62 5.41 -6.49
C ALA A 400 -14.42 4.19 -6.95
N PRO A 401 -14.96 3.37 -6.02
CA PRO A 401 -15.76 2.20 -6.37
C PRO A 401 -17.00 2.57 -7.20
N ASN A 402 -17.22 1.84 -8.30
CA ASN A 402 -18.46 1.94 -9.08
C ASN A 402 -19.22 0.60 -9.09
N PRO A 403 -20.14 0.37 -8.14
CA PRO A 403 -20.94 -0.86 -8.09
C PRO A 403 -21.91 -1.07 -9.27
N GLN A 404 -22.08 -0.05 -10.13
CA GLN A 404 -22.97 -0.08 -11.31
C GLN A 404 -22.19 -0.25 -12.62
N SER A 405 -20.87 -0.54 -12.57
CA SER A 405 -20.06 -0.78 -13.76
C SER A 405 -20.58 -1.98 -14.54
N LYS A 406 -20.64 -1.84 -15.87
CA LYS A 406 -21.02 -2.94 -16.77
C LYS A 406 -19.98 -4.07 -16.74
N LEU A 407 -18.71 -3.71 -16.66
CA LEU A 407 -17.64 -4.70 -16.55
C LEU A 407 -17.77 -5.51 -15.25
N LEU A 408 -18.11 -4.87 -14.13
CA LEU A 408 -18.37 -5.57 -12.86
C LEU A 408 -19.56 -6.53 -12.99
N GLU A 409 -20.66 -6.08 -13.59
CA GLU A 409 -21.83 -6.93 -13.81
C GLU A 409 -21.46 -8.21 -14.59
N ILE A 410 -20.72 -8.05 -15.70
CA ILE A 410 -20.22 -9.16 -16.52
C ILE A 410 -19.33 -10.08 -15.69
N THR A 411 -18.38 -9.52 -14.93
CA THR A 411 -17.42 -10.27 -14.13
C THR A 411 -18.10 -11.11 -13.04
N VAL A 412 -19.04 -10.52 -12.30
CA VAL A 412 -19.79 -11.22 -11.26
C VAL A 412 -20.67 -12.33 -11.84
N ALA A 413 -21.37 -12.05 -12.95
CA ALA A 413 -22.20 -13.04 -13.62
C ALA A 413 -21.38 -14.20 -14.22
N SER A 414 -20.17 -13.90 -14.74
CA SER A 414 -19.22 -14.91 -15.23
C SER A 414 -18.73 -15.80 -14.10
N TYR A 415 -18.31 -15.20 -12.99
CA TYR A 415 -17.83 -15.94 -11.82
C TYR A 415 -18.91 -16.86 -11.25
N GLU A 416 -20.14 -16.35 -11.04
CA GLU A 416 -21.26 -17.13 -10.51
C GLU A 416 -21.65 -18.29 -11.46
N LYS A 417 -21.65 -18.04 -12.77
CA LYS A 417 -21.91 -19.08 -13.78
C LYS A 417 -20.87 -20.20 -13.77
N LEU A 418 -19.58 -19.85 -13.66
CA LEU A 418 -18.47 -20.81 -13.75
C LEU A 418 -18.32 -21.63 -12.47
N PHE A 419 -18.49 -20.99 -11.30
CA PHE A 419 -18.09 -21.60 -10.03
C PHE A 419 -19.26 -21.85 -9.07
N GLY A 420 -20.48 -21.44 -9.43
CA GLY A 420 -21.71 -21.71 -8.65
C GLY A 420 -21.82 -20.91 -7.34
N VAL A 421 -20.93 -19.95 -7.12
CA VAL A 421 -20.91 -19.06 -5.93
C VAL A 421 -20.71 -17.63 -6.37
N LYS A 422 -21.23 -16.68 -5.59
CA LYS A 422 -20.97 -15.25 -5.85
C LYS A 422 -19.59 -14.86 -5.37
N PRO A 423 -18.82 -14.10 -6.17
CA PRO A 423 -17.57 -13.54 -5.71
C PRO A 423 -17.82 -12.44 -4.68
N LYS A 424 -16.81 -12.16 -3.87
CA LYS A 424 -16.84 -10.99 -2.99
C LYS A 424 -16.38 -9.76 -3.77
N VAL A 425 -17.26 -8.77 -3.92
CA VAL A 425 -16.90 -7.47 -4.49
C VAL A 425 -16.33 -6.60 -3.40
N ARG A 426 -15.12 -6.09 -3.60
CA ARG A 426 -14.35 -5.32 -2.62
C ARG A 426 -13.72 -4.05 -3.22
N ALA A 427 -13.29 -3.18 -2.34
CA ALA A 427 -12.27 -2.17 -2.59
C ALA A 427 -11.27 -2.22 -1.45
N ILE A 428 -10.03 -1.81 -1.71
CA ILE A 428 -9.00 -1.76 -0.68
C ILE A 428 -8.71 -0.32 -0.27
N HIS A 429 -8.34 -0.14 1.00
CA HIS A 429 -7.92 1.18 1.49
C HIS A 429 -6.39 1.35 1.38
N ALA A 430 -5.81 0.80 0.31
CA ALA A 430 -4.41 0.92 -0.12
C ALA A 430 -4.35 1.41 -1.57
N GLY A 431 -3.16 1.69 -2.10
CA GLY A 431 -2.99 2.14 -3.48
C GLY A 431 -2.98 0.97 -4.45
N LEU A 432 -3.47 1.20 -5.66
CA LEU A 432 -3.30 0.36 -6.85
C LEU A 432 -3.05 1.28 -8.05
N GLU A 433 -2.37 0.79 -9.09
CA GLU A 433 -2.14 1.52 -10.34
C GLU A 433 -3.43 2.01 -11.01
N CYS A 434 -4.55 1.31 -10.78
CA CYS A 434 -5.87 1.64 -11.33
C CYS A 434 -6.30 3.09 -11.07
N GLY A 435 -5.95 3.67 -9.92
CA GLY A 435 -6.23 5.08 -9.63
C GLY A 435 -5.54 6.02 -10.60
N LEU A 436 -4.28 5.75 -10.94
CA LEU A 436 -3.48 6.54 -11.88
C LEU A 436 -3.97 6.39 -13.32
N PHE A 437 -4.42 5.19 -13.71
CA PHE A 437 -5.03 4.99 -15.03
C PHE A 437 -6.32 5.79 -15.18
N LEU A 438 -7.17 5.80 -14.15
CA LEU A 438 -8.43 6.54 -14.17
C LEU A 438 -8.23 8.05 -14.26
N GLU A 439 -7.18 8.59 -13.63
CA GLU A 439 -6.82 10.00 -13.76
C GLU A 439 -6.49 10.38 -15.22
N LYS A 440 -5.78 9.52 -15.93
CA LYS A 440 -5.36 9.75 -17.33
C LYS A 440 -6.43 9.39 -18.36
N TYR A 441 -7.23 8.38 -18.05
CA TYR A 441 -8.28 7.82 -18.89
C TYR A 441 -9.60 7.72 -18.10
N PRO A 442 -10.28 8.85 -17.83
CA PRO A 442 -11.44 8.90 -16.93
C PRO A 442 -12.68 8.16 -17.46
N HIS A 443 -12.62 7.64 -18.69
CA HIS A 443 -13.68 6.83 -19.29
C HIS A 443 -13.55 5.32 -19.00
N LEU A 444 -12.46 4.89 -18.37
CA LEU A 444 -12.23 3.46 -18.09
C LEU A 444 -13.22 2.93 -17.05
N GLU A 445 -13.79 1.78 -17.37
CA GLU A 445 -14.42 0.92 -16.38
C GLU A 445 -13.43 -0.21 -16.05
N MET A 446 -13.17 -0.42 -14.76
CA MET A 446 -12.10 -1.30 -14.31
C MET A 446 -12.59 -2.33 -13.29
N VAL A 447 -11.98 -3.50 -13.33
CA VAL A 447 -12.03 -4.52 -12.25
C VAL A 447 -10.64 -5.09 -12.05
N SER A 448 -10.34 -5.56 -10.83
CA SER A 448 -9.11 -6.29 -10.55
C SER A 448 -9.46 -7.64 -9.93
N PHE A 449 -8.84 -8.70 -10.39
CA PHE A 449 -8.93 -10.05 -9.82
C PHE A 449 -7.69 -10.88 -10.20
N GLY A 450 -7.43 -11.91 -9.43
CA GLY A 450 -6.26 -12.77 -9.63
C GLY A 450 -6.41 -14.15 -8.98
N PRO A 451 -5.41 -15.02 -9.12
CA PRO A 451 -5.33 -16.29 -8.40
C PRO A 451 -4.92 -16.05 -6.93
N THR A 452 -4.90 -17.12 -6.14
CA THR A 452 -4.47 -17.02 -4.73
C THR A 452 -2.95 -17.03 -4.63
N LEU A 453 -2.40 -15.91 -4.14
CA LEU A 453 -1.01 -15.76 -3.72
C LEU A 453 -0.96 -15.65 -2.18
N ARG A 454 0.14 -16.07 -1.58
CA ARG A 454 0.39 -15.88 -0.14
C ARG A 454 1.86 -15.65 0.10
N GLY A 455 2.15 -14.82 1.10
CA GLY A 455 3.51 -14.48 1.49
C GLY A 455 4.26 -13.67 0.45
N VAL A 456 3.55 -12.91 -0.38
CA VAL A 456 4.14 -11.97 -1.34
C VAL A 456 5.16 -11.05 -0.66
N HIS A 457 6.11 -10.53 -1.42
CA HIS A 457 7.23 -9.71 -0.94
C HIS A 457 8.13 -10.41 0.09
N SER A 458 8.11 -11.74 0.13
CA SER A 458 8.98 -12.53 1.00
C SER A 458 9.42 -13.84 0.35
N PRO A 459 10.47 -14.53 0.85
CA PRO A 459 10.87 -15.85 0.38
C PRO A 459 9.84 -16.97 0.62
N ASP A 460 8.75 -16.67 1.32
CA ASP A 460 7.60 -17.57 1.53
C ASP A 460 6.51 -17.40 0.45
N GLU A 461 6.73 -16.55 -0.53
CA GLU A 461 5.82 -16.31 -1.64
C GLU A 461 5.46 -17.62 -2.35
N ARG A 462 4.17 -17.80 -2.57
CA ARG A 462 3.62 -19.01 -3.20
C ARG A 462 2.32 -18.73 -3.95
N LEU A 463 2.16 -19.41 -5.07
CA LEU A 463 1.00 -19.36 -5.95
C LEU A 463 0.22 -20.68 -5.89
N GLU A 464 -1.08 -20.62 -5.57
CA GLU A 464 -1.94 -21.80 -5.49
C GLU A 464 -2.34 -22.29 -6.88
N ILE A 465 -1.88 -23.50 -7.25
CA ILE A 465 -2.06 -24.06 -8.60
C ILE A 465 -3.53 -24.15 -9.00
N ALA A 466 -4.40 -24.59 -8.10
CA ALA A 466 -5.82 -24.82 -8.40
C ALA A 466 -6.57 -23.53 -8.76
N THR A 467 -6.10 -22.37 -8.27
CA THR A 467 -6.76 -21.08 -8.51
C THR A 467 -6.35 -20.43 -9.82
N VAL A 468 -5.21 -20.83 -10.41
CA VAL A 468 -4.76 -20.32 -11.72
C VAL A 468 -5.70 -20.74 -12.85
N SER A 469 -6.22 -21.97 -12.82
CA SER A 469 -7.24 -22.40 -13.80
C SER A 469 -8.53 -21.59 -13.67
N LYS A 470 -9.00 -21.35 -12.45
CA LYS A 470 -10.20 -20.53 -12.24
C LYS A 470 -10.01 -19.08 -12.69
N PHE A 471 -8.84 -18.51 -12.40
CA PHE A 471 -8.45 -17.18 -12.86
C PHE A 471 -8.49 -17.07 -14.38
N TRP A 472 -7.91 -18.04 -15.09
CA TRP A 472 -7.93 -18.11 -16.55
C TRP A 472 -9.34 -18.28 -17.11
N ASP A 473 -10.14 -19.21 -16.57
CA ASP A 473 -11.50 -19.46 -17.02
C ASP A 473 -12.40 -18.23 -16.85
N LEU A 474 -12.23 -17.50 -15.73
CA LEU A 474 -12.93 -16.24 -15.49
C LEU A 474 -12.54 -15.18 -16.52
N LEU A 475 -11.24 -14.99 -16.75
CA LEU A 475 -10.73 -14.04 -17.73
C LEU A 475 -11.29 -14.35 -19.14
N ALA A 476 -11.23 -15.62 -19.56
CA ALA A 476 -11.72 -16.06 -20.85
C ALA A 476 -13.23 -15.82 -21.03
N ASP A 477 -14.07 -16.13 -20.01
CA ASP A 477 -15.52 -15.91 -20.08
C ASP A 477 -15.88 -14.42 -20.10
N ILE A 478 -15.12 -13.54 -19.38
CA ILE A 478 -15.28 -12.08 -19.44
C ILE A 478 -14.98 -11.57 -20.85
N LEU A 479 -13.81 -11.91 -21.42
CA LEU A 479 -13.38 -11.44 -22.73
C LEU A 479 -14.37 -11.82 -23.83
N LYS A 480 -14.99 -12.98 -23.70
CA LYS A 480 -16.05 -13.44 -24.61
C LYS A 480 -17.35 -12.63 -24.47
N LYS A 481 -17.67 -12.09 -23.30
CA LYS A 481 -18.96 -11.47 -22.98
C LYS A 481 -18.98 -9.95 -23.07
N VAL A 482 -17.82 -9.30 -23.11
CA VAL A 482 -17.75 -7.84 -23.24
C VAL A 482 -18.34 -7.42 -24.60
N GLU A 483 -19.39 -6.57 -24.54
CA GLU A 483 -20.19 -6.10 -25.69
C GLU A 483 -20.26 -4.56 -25.71
#